data_7363ffc6dbe5100998b8c7b046f19b4a
#
_entry.id   7363ffc6dbe5100998b8c7b046f19b4a
#
_cell.length_a   1.000
_cell.length_b   1.000
_cell.length_c   1.000
_cell.angle_alpha   90.00
_cell.angle_beta   90.00
_cell.angle_gamma   90.00
#
_symmetry.space_group_name_H-M   'P 1'
#
loop_
_entity.id
_entity.type
_entity.pdbx_description
1 polymer ?
#
loop_
_entity_poly.entity_id
_entity_poly.type
_entity_poly.pdbx_seq_one_letter_code
_entity_poly.pdbx_strand_id
1 'polypeptide(L)'
;VYGAYVNDDYGFAARILVSRALREPVCTINYAKSAGVEGCGSSFVNRLEKNDVNKLQQQFFTMKIDESCCKPFSAIVPLTGTVGRVIGPIDSTQSEIDMTLARLGIPSEFSEEAQAQAQALPDAVESDKEIEKRVDLRDVGLVTIDGEDARDFDDAVWCAPLNDGEGGWRLLVAIADVSHYVTPESPLDADAQQRCTSVYFPTRVVPMLPEKLSNGLCSLNPGVDRCSLVCDMIVSEKGEVTAYQFYPALIRSKARLTYTSVWNALNGDVQDFLVRGGNLTDINNLYALFKALLQARGRRGAADFTSAE
;
A
#
# COMPACT_ATOMS: atom_id res chain seq x y z
N VAL A 1 11.62 -20.21 6.62
CA VAL A 1 11.90 -21.34 5.73
C VAL A 1 10.59 -21.80 5.14
N TYR A 2 10.51 -21.96 3.82
CA TYR A 2 9.30 -22.24 3.06
C TYR A 2 9.51 -23.48 2.21
N GLY A 3 8.50 -24.31 2.06
CA GLY A 3 8.62 -25.51 1.25
C GLY A 3 7.27 -26.15 0.96
N ALA A 4 7.27 -26.96 -0.09
CA ALA A 4 6.23 -27.94 -0.33
C ALA A 4 6.65 -29.28 0.29
N TYR A 5 5.70 -29.99 0.87
CA TYR A 5 5.96 -31.32 1.42
C TYR A 5 6.19 -32.32 0.28
N VAL A 6 7.28 -33.09 0.38
CA VAL A 6 7.59 -34.22 -0.54
C VAL A 6 7.62 -35.48 0.27
N ASN A 7 6.79 -36.46 -0.10
CA ASN A 7 6.83 -37.80 0.48
C ASN A 7 7.96 -38.58 -0.20
N ASP A 8 8.94 -39.06 0.57
CA ASP A 8 9.89 -40.08 0.13
C ASP A 8 9.73 -41.36 0.94
N ASP A 9 10.34 -42.45 0.48
CA ASP A 9 10.22 -43.77 1.10
C ASP A 9 10.87 -43.90 2.50
N TYR A 10 11.47 -42.79 3.00
CA TYR A 10 12.22 -42.76 4.27
C TYR A 10 11.55 -41.93 5.36
N GLY A 11 10.30 -41.60 5.20
CA GLY A 11 9.56 -40.79 6.15
C GLY A 11 9.27 -39.38 5.67
N PHE A 12 8.55 -38.67 6.48
CA PHE A 12 7.93 -37.40 6.08
C PHE A 12 8.96 -36.27 6.05
N ALA A 13 9.55 -36.01 4.89
CA ALA A 13 10.48 -34.91 4.69
C ALA A 13 9.82 -33.78 3.89
N ALA A 14 9.98 -32.56 4.35
CA ALA A 14 9.62 -31.38 3.60
C ALA A 14 10.83 -30.87 2.80
N ARG A 15 10.66 -30.62 1.51
CA ARG A 15 11.66 -29.91 0.72
C ARG A 15 11.57 -28.44 1.04
N ILE A 16 12.60 -27.94 1.71
CA ILE A 16 12.63 -26.53 2.09
C ILE A 16 13.41 -25.77 1.02
N LEU A 17 12.75 -24.82 0.36
CA LEU A 17 13.42 -23.83 -0.45
C LEU A 17 14.05 -22.80 0.49
N VAL A 18 15.23 -23.07 0.95
CA VAL A 18 16.05 -22.07 1.65
C VAL A 18 16.75 -21.23 0.59
N SER A 19 16.79 -19.92 0.79
CA SER A 19 17.44 -18.97 -0.12
C SER A 19 18.75 -19.51 -0.71
N ARG A 20 19.15 -19.04 -1.88
CA ARG A 20 20.26 -19.47 -2.75
C ARG A 20 21.59 -19.90 -2.08
N ALA A 21 21.76 -19.70 -0.78
CA ALA A 21 22.96 -20.07 -0.03
C ALA A 21 22.98 -21.51 0.50
N LEU A 22 21.86 -22.21 0.54
CA LEU A 22 21.76 -23.57 1.05
C LEU A 22 21.21 -24.48 -0.06
N ARG A 23 22.05 -25.34 -0.59
CA ARG A 23 21.65 -26.36 -1.56
C ARG A 23 20.65 -27.31 -0.89
N GLU A 24 19.37 -27.19 -1.21
CA GLU A 24 18.25 -28.09 -0.93
C GLU A 24 18.38 -28.96 0.35
N PRO A 25 18.26 -28.41 1.57
CA PRO A 25 18.25 -29.23 2.75
C PRO A 25 16.91 -30.00 2.84
N VAL A 26 16.99 -31.30 3.04
CA VAL A 26 15.84 -32.12 3.43
C VAL A 26 15.55 -31.86 4.89
N CYS A 27 14.32 -31.45 5.21
CA CYS A 27 13.89 -31.18 6.58
C CYS A 27 12.83 -32.16 7.04
N THR A 28 13.01 -32.70 8.21
CA THR A 28 12.01 -33.56 8.85
C THR A 28 11.06 -32.73 9.68
N ILE A 29 9.77 -32.87 9.46
CA ILE A 29 8.75 -32.18 10.22
C ILE A 29 8.55 -32.81 11.58
N ASN A 30 8.63 -32.04 12.65
CA ASN A 30 8.25 -32.50 13.98
C ASN A 30 6.75 -32.33 14.19
N TYR A 31 6.01 -33.36 13.89
CA TYR A 31 4.54 -33.31 13.94
C TYR A 31 3.99 -33.11 15.35
N ALA A 32 4.62 -33.66 16.37
CA ALA A 32 4.16 -33.46 17.74
C ALA A 32 4.17 -32.00 18.17
N LYS A 33 5.20 -31.23 17.72
CA LYS A 33 5.30 -29.82 17.98
C LYS A 33 4.42 -28.94 17.04
N SER A 34 3.97 -29.53 15.93
CA SER A 34 3.08 -28.84 14.98
C SER A 34 1.60 -29.08 15.28
N ALA A 35 1.27 -29.85 16.30
CA ALA A 35 -0.11 -30.08 16.71
C ALA A 35 -0.80 -28.78 17.13
N GLY A 36 -2.03 -28.60 16.65
CA GLY A 36 -2.81 -27.39 16.95
C GLY A 36 -2.60 -26.22 15.99
N VAL A 37 -1.70 -26.33 15.00
CA VAL A 37 -1.57 -25.32 13.94
C VAL A 37 -2.78 -25.43 13.00
N GLU A 38 -3.46 -24.32 12.76
CA GLU A 38 -4.61 -24.25 11.87
C GLU A 38 -4.24 -24.74 10.46
N GLY A 39 -5.08 -25.59 9.86
CA GLY A 39 -4.83 -26.20 8.56
C GLY A 39 -3.99 -27.48 8.57
N CYS A 40 -3.30 -27.83 9.67
CA CYS A 40 -2.59 -29.09 9.83
C CYS A 40 -3.51 -30.27 10.20
N GLY A 41 -4.77 -30.03 10.55
CA GLY A 41 -5.75 -31.01 11.03
C GLY A 41 -5.78 -31.16 12.55
N SER A 42 -6.94 -31.35 13.12
CA SER A 42 -7.17 -31.37 14.57
C SER A 42 -6.77 -32.69 15.28
N SER A 43 -6.39 -33.73 14.53
CA SER A 43 -6.14 -35.10 15.06
C SER A 43 -4.67 -35.40 15.34
N PHE A 44 -3.78 -34.42 15.38
CA PHE A 44 -2.34 -34.61 15.57
C PHE A 44 -1.90 -35.06 16.96
N VAL A 45 -2.83 -35.41 17.83
CA VAL A 45 -2.44 -35.64 19.24
C VAL A 45 -1.76 -36.99 19.49
N ASN A 46 -1.89 -38.02 18.65
CA ASN A 46 -1.24 -39.30 18.97
C ASN A 46 -0.88 -40.26 17.82
N ARG A 47 -1.21 -40.01 16.59
CA ARG A 47 -0.77 -40.82 15.43
C ARG A 47 -0.94 -40.04 14.13
N LEU A 48 0.13 -39.96 13.35
CA LEU A 48 0.08 -39.53 11.97
C LEU A 48 -0.83 -40.43 11.17
N GLU A 49 -2.02 -40.03 10.86
CA GLU A 49 -2.82 -40.64 9.83
C GLU A 49 -2.31 -40.23 8.46
N LYS A 50 -2.20 -41.18 7.54
CA LYS A 50 -1.78 -40.95 6.15
C LYS A 50 -2.52 -39.82 5.46
N ASN A 51 -3.75 -39.52 5.91
CA ASN A 51 -4.60 -38.44 5.40
C ASN A 51 -4.13 -37.03 5.78
N ASP A 52 -3.49 -36.83 6.92
CA ASP A 52 -3.04 -35.51 7.36
C ASP A 52 -1.76 -35.10 6.64
N VAL A 53 -0.90 -36.06 6.32
CA VAL A 53 0.27 -35.84 5.48
C VAL A 53 -0.13 -35.41 4.07
N ASN A 54 -1.14 -36.08 3.50
CA ASN A 54 -1.63 -35.76 2.17
C ASN A 54 -2.21 -34.34 2.09
N LYS A 55 -2.74 -33.78 3.18
CA LYS A 55 -3.23 -32.40 3.23
C LYS A 55 -2.12 -31.36 3.12
N LEU A 56 -0.93 -31.66 3.67
CA LEU A 56 0.23 -30.76 3.57
C LEU A 56 0.97 -30.87 2.25
N GLN A 57 0.84 -31.98 1.51
CA GLN A 57 1.57 -32.22 0.25
C GLN A 57 1.27 -31.20 -0.86
N GLN A 58 0.11 -30.56 -0.79
CA GLN A 58 -0.35 -29.56 -1.79
C GLN A 58 -0.50 -28.16 -1.21
N GLN A 59 0.18 -27.88 -0.10
CA GLN A 59 0.08 -26.59 0.58
C GLN A 59 1.45 -25.96 0.83
N PHE A 60 1.54 -24.66 0.72
CA PHE A 60 2.63 -23.88 1.27
C PHE A 60 2.44 -23.73 2.78
N PHE A 61 3.53 -23.76 3.52
CA PHE A 61 3.52 -23.56 4.96
C PHE A 61 4.82 -22.90 5.44
N THR A 62 4.77 -22.23 6.57
CA THR A 62 5.96 -21.77 7.27
C THR A 62 6.50 -22.85 8.18
N MET A 63 7.80 -22.86 8.41
CA MET A 63 8.46 -23.83 9.27
C MET A 63 9.49 -23.15 10.16
N LYS A 64 9.39 -23.41 11.46
CA LYS A 64 10.43 -23.02 12.42
C LYS A 64 11.42 -24.17 12.54
N ILE A 65 12.69 -23.93 12.18
CA ILE A 65 13.76 -24.92 12.29
C ILE A 65 14.21 -25.02 13.74
N ASP A 66 14.43 -26.25 14.23
CA ASP A 66 14.95 -26.49 15.59
C ASP A 66 16.40 -26.01 15.68
N GLU A 67 16.69 -25.14 16.66
CA GLU A 67 18.02 -24.52 16.86
C GLU A 67 19.14 -25.57 17.07
N SER A 68 18.81 -26.73 17.62
CA SER A 68 19.73 -27.83 17.78
C SER A 68 20.30 -28.38 16.47
N CYS A 69 19.64 -28.12 15.34
CA CYS A 69 20.07 -28.55 14.01
C CYS A 69 21.01 -27.52 13.32
N CYS A 70 21.13 -26.33 13.85
CA CYS A 70 21.92 -25.23 13.28
C CYS A 70 23.41 -25.27 13.67
N LYS A 71 24.05 -26.46 13.62
CA LYS A 71 25.50 -26.56 13.78
C LYS A 71 26.24 -26.26 12.48
N PRO A 72 27.48 -25.68 12.55
CA PRO A 72 28.20 -25.30 11.35
C PRO A 72 28.39 -26.50 10.39
N PHE A 73 28.25 -26.23 9.13
CA PHE A 73 28.13 -27.04 7.92
C PHE A 73 29.19 -28.16 7.71
N SER A 74 29.38 -29.06 8.62
CA SER A 74 30.32 -30.19 8.40
C SER A 74 29.67 -31.57 8.31
N ALA A 75 28.36 -31.66 8.46
CA ALA A 75 27.65 -32.95 8.32
C ALA A 75 26.32 -32.74 7.61
N ILE A 76 25.93 -33.68 6.76
CA ILE A 76 24.59 -33.82 6.19
C ILE A 76 23.67 -34.29 7.33
N VAL A 77 23.27 -33.40 8.21
CA VAL A 77 22.28 -33.70 9.24
C VAL A 77 20.95 -33.19 8.71
N PRO A 78 19.91 -34.03 8.62
CA PRO A 78 18.58 -33.57 8.25
C PRO A 78 18.11 -32.52 9.23
N LEU A 79 17.69 -31.35 8.70
CA LEU A 79 17.12 -30.30 9.51
C LEU A 79 15.75 -30.74 10.03
N THR A 80 15.52 -30.61 11.33
CA THR A 80 14.19 -30.79 11.92
C THR A 80 13.53 -29.45 12.20
N GLY A 81 12.23 -29.39 12.09
CA GLY A 81 11.50 -28.20 12.36
C GLY A 81 10.02 -28.45 12.63
N THR A 82 9.34 -27.41 13.05
CA THR A 82 7.93 -27.42 13.39
C THR A 82 7.17 -26.58 12.36
N VAL A 83 6.04 -27.07 11.87
CA VAL A 83 5.14 -26.26 11.02
C VAL A 83 4.64 -25.08 11.84
N GLY A 84 4.87 -23.87 11.35
CA GLY A 84 4.40 -22.64 11.98
C GLY A 84 2.98 -22.31 11.57
N ARG A 85 2.76 -22.09 10.27
CA ARG A 85 1.46 -21.77 9.70
C ARG A 85 1.31 -22.40 8.33
N VAL A 86 0.13 -22.93 8.03
CA VAL A 86 -0.25 -23.33 6.67
C VAL A 86 -0.67 -22.05 5.93
N ILE A 87 -0.10 -21.82 4.75
CA ILE A 87 -0.34 -20.62 3.93
C ILE A 87 -1.51 -20.87 2.97
N GLY A 88 -1.45 -21.98 2.22
CA GLY A 88 -2.49 -22.33 1.27
C GLY A 88 -2.01 -23.28 0.17
N PRO A 89 -2.91 -23.65 -0.77
CA PRO A 89 -2.61 -24.59 -1.84
C PRO A 89 -1.50 -24.06 -2.77
N ILE A 90 -0.63 -24.95 -3.25
CA ILE A 90 0.53 -24.58 -4.09
C ILE A 90 0.17 -24.15 -5.51
N ASP A 91 -1.04 -24.43 -5.96
CA ASP A 91 -1.58 -24.08 -7.27
C ASP A 91 -2.40 -22.80 -7.26
N SER A 92 -2.38 -22.04 -6.16
CA SER A 92 -3.11 -20.78 -6.00
C SER A 92 -2.18 -19.57 -6.07
N THR A 93 -2.46 -18.65 -6.99
CA THR A 93 -1.75 -17.34 -7.07
C THR A 93 -1.81 -16.58 -5.74
N GLN A 94 -2.93 -16.68 -5.02
CA GLN A 94 -3.08 -16.05 -3.71
C GLN A 94 -2.08 -16.62 -2.70
N SER A 95 -1.90 -17.95 -2.69
CA SER A 95 -0.93 -18.61 -1.81
C SER A 95 0.52 -18.29 -2.17
N GLU A 96 0.82 -18.05 -3.45
CA GLU A 96 2.15 -17.59 -3.89
C GLU A 96 2.44 -16.17 -3.37
N ILE A 97 1.44 -15.28 -3.39
CA ILE A 97 1.55 -13.94 -2.81
C ILE A 97 1.78 -14.06 -1.29
N ASP A 98 0.96 -14.83 -0.58
CA ASP A 98 1.08 -15.00 0.87
C ASP A 98 2.40 -15.66 1.28
N MET A 99 2.90 -16.62 0.48
CA MET A 99 4.23 -17.20 0.65
C MET A 99 5.33 -16.14 0.47
N THR A 100 5.18 -15.28 -0.52
CA THR A 100 6.15 -14.20 -0.79
C THR A 100 6.18 -13.19 0.35
N LEU A 101 5.00 -12.77 0.84
CA LEU A 101 4.88 -11.88 2.00
C LEU A 101 5.54 -12.50 3.23
N ALA A 102 5.21 -13.76 3.52
CA ALA A 102 5.79 -14.48 4.64
C ALA A 102 7.32 -14.62 4.52
N ARG A 103 7.84 -14.91 3.31
CA ARG A 103 9.27 -15.01 3.03
C ARG A 103 10.03 -13.71 3.26
N LEU A 104 9.40 -12.60 2.94
CA LEU A 104 9.98 -11.27 3.09
C LEU A 104 9.74 -10.68 4.49
N GLY A 105 8.96 -11.36 5.35
CA GLY A 105 8.59 -10.86 6.66
C GLY A 105 7.62 -9.69 6.61
N ILE A 106 6.88 -9.54 5.50
CA ILE A 106 5.90 -8.46 5.33
C ILE A 106 4.60 -8.86 6.05
N PRO A 107 4.12 -8.05 7.00
CA PRO A 107 2.85 -8.30 7.70
C PRO A 107 1.67 -8.26 6.71
N SER A 108 0.91 -9.36 6.60
CA SER A 108 -0.29 -9.44 5.74
C SER A 108 -1.57 -9.03 6.45
N GLU A 109 -1.58 -9.07 7.78
CA GLU A 109 -2.74 -8.78 8.63
C GLU A 109 -2.39 -7.64 9.59
N PHE A 110 -3.38 -6.85 9.96
CA PHE A 110 -3.24 -5.83 11.00
C PHE A 110 -3.41 -6.46 12.38
N SER A 111 -2.78 -5.88 13.40
CA SER A 111 -3.01 -6.26 14.78
C SER A 111 -4.48 -6.07 15.19
N GLU A 112 -4.97 -6.82 16.17
CA GLU A 112 -6.33 -6.68 16.67
C GLU A 112 -6.58 -5.27 17.23
N GLU A 113 -5.58 -4.69 17.89
CA GLU A 113 -5.61 -3.35 18.43
C GLU A 113 -5.71 -2.27 17.35
N ALA A 114 -4.94 -2.40 16.25
CA ALA A 114 -5.02 -1.46 15.13
C ALA A 114 -6.37 -1.57 14.40
N GLN A 115 -6.89 -2.79 14.23
CA GLN A 115 -8.22 -3.00 13.66
C GLN A 115 -9.31 -2.40 14.53
N ALA A 116 -9.26 -2.60 15.85
CA ALA A 116 -10.21 -2.02 16.80
C ALA A 116 -10.17 -0.49 16.80
N GLN A 117 -8.96 0.10 16.76
CA GLN A 117 -8.80 1.55 16.62
C GLN A 117 -9.39 2.07 15.32
N ALA A 118 -9.12 1.42 14.20
CA ALA A 118 -9.68 1.81 12.89
C ALA A 118 -11.21 1.73 12.89
N GLN A 119 -11.78 0.67 13.47
CA GLN A 119 -13.24 0.50 13.56
C GLN A 119 -13.91 1.57 14.44
N ALA A 120 -13.22 2.05 15.47
CA ALA A 120 -13.73 3.10 16.38
C ALA A 120 -13.73 4.50 15.73
N LEU A 121 -13.02 4.72 14.62
CA LEU A 121 -13.06 5.98 13.91
C LEU A 121 -14.45 6.23 13.30
N PRO A 122 -14.87 7.50 13.14
CA PRO A 122 -16.13 7.83 12.48
C PRO A 122 -16.10 7.38 11.00
N ASP A 123 -17.28 7.25 10.38
CA ASP A 123 -17.39 6.88 8.96
C ASP A 123 -17.24 8.09 8.02
N ALA A 124 -17.35 9.30 8.56
CA ALA A 124 -17.19 10.56 7.83
C ALA A 124 -16.49 11.60 8.71
N VAL A 125 -15.93 12.62 8.07
CA VAL A 125 -15.33 13.77 8.75
C VAL A 125 -16.42 14.55 9.48
N GLU A 126 -16.20 14.89 10.74
CA GLU A 126 -17.07 15.76 11.52
C GLU A 126 -16.80 17.23 11.16
N SER A 127 -17.29 17.65 9.99
CA SER A 127 -16.95 18.92 9.33
C SER A 127 -17.17 20.15 10.22
N ASP A 128 -18.23 20.19 11.02
CA ASP A 128 -18.53 21.30 11.92
C ASP A 128 -17.49 21.48 13.03
N LYS A 129 -16.85 20.40 13.47
CA LYS A 129 -15.76 20.43 14.45
C LYS A 129 -14.41 20.76 13.80
N GLU A 130 -14.17 20.22 12.60
CA GLU A 130 -12.92 20.41 11.92
C GLU A 130 -12.75 21.81 11.34
N ILE A 131 -13.84 22.47 10.89
CA ILE A 131 -13.78 23.81 10.30
C ILE A 131 -13.29 24.87 11.29
N GLU A 132 -13.46 24.66 12.60
CA GLU A 132 -12.96 25.59 13.64
C GLU A 132 -11.43 25.61 13.70
N LYS A 133 -10.75 24.57 13.22
CA LYS A 133 -9.29 24.37 13.32
C LYS A 133 -8.58 24.39 11.97
N ARG A 134 -9.33 24.38 10.88
CA ARG A 134 -8.83 24.20 9.52
C ARG A 134 -9.31 25.31 8.60
N VAL A 135 -8.51 25.61 7.59
CA VAL A 135 -8.93 26.53 6.53
C VAL A 135 -10.00 25.82 5.67
N ASP A 136 -11.13 26.49 5.43
CA ASP A 136 -12.17 25.97 4.54
C ASP A 136 -11.80 26.18 3.08
N LEU A 137 -11.50 25.09 2.39
CA LEU A 137 -11.20 25.05 0.95
C LEU A 137 -12.21 24.19 0.18
N ARG A 138 -13.37 23.91 0.76
CA ARG A 138 -14.40 23.06 0.13
C ARG A 138 -14.94 23.61 -1.17
N ASP A 139 -14.87 24.93 -1.37
CA ASP A 139 -15.32 25.59 -2.60
C ASP A 139 -14.24 25.71 -3.68
N VAL A 140 -13.00 25.40 -3.35
CA VAL A 140 -11.89 25.38 -4.32
C VAL A 140 -12.03 24.18 -5.26
N GLY A 141 -11.68 24.37 -6.52
CA GLY A 141 -11.76 23.35 -7.59
C GLY A 141 -10.71 22.25 -7.51
N LEU A 142 -10.33 21.80 -6.31
CA LEU A 142 -9.37 20.71 -6.11
C LEU A 142 -9.87 19.41 -6.75
N VAL A 143 -8.99 18.69 -7.44
CA VAL A 143 -9.27 17.41 -8.09
C VAL A 143 -8.14 16.42 -7.82
N THR A 144 -8.46 15.13 -7.78
CA THR A 144 -7.45 14.06 -7.78
C THR A 144 -7.20 13.55 -9.19
N ILE A 145 -5.97 13.14 -9.51
CA ILE A 145 -5.57 12.63 -10.84
C ILE A 145 -4.68 11.41 -10.65
N ASP A 146 -5.23 10.23 -10.86
CA ASP A 146 -4.59 8.95 -10.52
C ASP A 146 -4.73 7.91 -11.64
N GLY A 147 -4.22 6.69 -11.39
CA GLY A 147 -4.48 5.55 -12.24
C GLY A 147 -5.95 5.11 -12.22
N GLU A 148 -6.38 4.35 -13.23
CA GLU A 148 -7.78 3.89 -13.35
C GLU A 148 -8.21 3.04 -12.15
N ASP A 149 -7.31 2.21 -11.63
CA ASP A 149 -7.59 1.25 -10.56
C ASP A 149 -7.30 1.79 -9.15
N ALA A 150 -6.80 3.03 -9.03
CA ALA A 150 -6.50 3.64 -7.73
C ALA A 150 -7.78 3.84 -6.90
N ARG A 151 -7.66 3.62 -5.58
CA ARG A 151 -8.74 3.80 -4.59
C ARG A 151 -8.33 4.67 -3.42
N ASP A 152 -7.05 4.85 -3.22
CA ASP A 152 -6.36 5.63 -2.21
C ASP A 152 -5.86 6.93 -2.87
N PHE A 153 -6.68 7.98 -2.83
CA PHE A 153 -6.34 9.27 -3.42
C PHE A 153 -5.67 10.13 -2.35
N ASP A 154 -4.34 10.13 -2.36
CA ASP A 154 -3.53 10.79 -1.34
C ASP A 154 -3.37 12.29 -1.57
N ASP A 155 -3.45 12.74 -2.83
CA ASP A 155 -3.25 14.14 -3.19
C ASP A 155 -4.36 14.69 -4.09
N ALA A 156 -4.65 15.98 -3.90
CA ALA A 156 -5.52 16.75 -4.76
C ALA A 156 -4.86 18.08 -5.12
N VAL A 157 -5.06 18.52 -6.35
CA VAL A 157 -4.38 19.69 -6.91
C VAL A 157 -5.35 20.68 -7.50
N TRP A 158 -4.99 21.96 -7.45
CA TRP A 158 -5.65 23.04 -8.14
C TRP A 158 -4.68 24.19 -8.39
N CYS A 159 -4.80 24.87 -9.52
CA CYS A 159 -4.08 26.13 -9.72
C CYS A 159 -4.89 27.16 -10.49
N ALA A 160 -4.54 28.41 -10.28
CA ALA A 160 -5.04 29.55 -11.04
C ALA A 160 -3.89 30.48 -11.43
N PRO A 161 -3.97 31.16 -12.60
CA PRO A 161 -3.01 32.17 -12.96
C PRO A 161 -3.09 33.37 -11.99
N LEU A 162 -1.97 34.00 -11.72
CA LEU A 162 -1.90 35.26 -10.96
C LEU A 162 -2.41 36.40 -11.82
N ASN A 163 -3.16 37.31 -11.19
CA ASN A 163 -3.72 38.51 -11.85
C ASN A 163 -2.94 39.78 -11.51
N ASP A 164 -1.68 39.63 -11.08
CA ASP A 164 -0.82 40.73 -10.63
C ASP A 164 -0.01 41.43 -11.75
N GLY A 165 -0.09 40.89 -12.97
CA GLY A 165 0.65 41.38 -14.14
C GLY A 165 2.08 40.88 -14.25
N GLU A 166 2.59 40.16 -13.26
CA GLU A 166 3.92 39.52 -13.29
C GLU A 166 3.89 38.10 -13.90
N GLY A 167 2.69 37.51 -14.03
CA GLY A 167 2.47 36.15 -14.53
C GLY A 167 2.80 35.08 -13.50
N GLY A 168 2.54 33.82 -13.87
CA GLY A 168 2.71 32.69 -12.97
C GLY A 168 1.39 32.19 -12.40
N TRP A 169 1.48 31.37 -11.34
CA TRP A 169 0.32 30.63 -10.79
C TRP A 169 0.33 30.62 -9.26
N ARG A 170 -0.86 30.61 -8.67
CA ARG A 170 -1.07 30.07 -7.33
C ARG A 170 -1.41 28.58 -7.47
N LEU A 171 -0.63 27.73 -6.83
CA LEU A 171 -0.80 26.28 -6.81
C LEU A 171 -1.18 25.82 -5.41
N LEU A 172 -2.26 25.06 -5.29
CA LEU A 172 -2.62 24.34 -4.08
C LEU A 172 -2.37 22.84 -4.29
N VAL A 173 -1.62 22.24 -3.37
CA VAL A 173 -1.44 20.80 -3.26
C VAL A 173 -1.96 20.38 -1.89
N ALA A 174 -3.04 19.63 -1.87
CA ALA A 174 -3.67 19.11 -0.66
C ALA A 174 -3.30 17.63 -0.52
N ILE A 175 -2.66 17.28 0.57
CA ILE A 175 -2.32 15.89 0.91
C ILE A 175 -3.25 15.42 2.02
N ALA A 176 -3.73 14.18 1.95
CA ALA A 176 -4.55 13.57 2.98
C ALA A 176 -3.88 13.69 4.37
N ASP A 177 -4.59 14.25 5.34
CA ASP A 177 -4.06 14.42 6.71
C ASP A 177 -4.21 13.13 7.50
N VAL A 178 -3.37 12.14 7.17
CA VAL A 178 -3.33 10.83 7.84
C VAL A 178 -3.03 11.00 9.33
N SER A 179 -2.20 11.99 9.69
CA SER A 179 -1.80 12.26 11.09
C SER A 179 -2.96 12.69 12.00
N HIS A 180 -4.07 13.14 11.42
CA HIS A 180 -5.30 13.42 12.14
C HIS A 180 -5.92 12.15 12.77
N TYR A 181 -5.77 11.00 12.12
CA TYR A 181 -6.33 9.71 12.54
C TYR A 181 -5.30 8.79 13.16
N VAL A 182 -4.09 8.79 12.62
CA VAL A 182 -2.97 7.96 13.07
C VAL A 182 -2.06 8.80 13.96
N THR A 183 -2.34 8.77 15.27
CA THR A 183 -1.58 9.55 16.24
C THR A 183 -0.31 8.79 16.66
N PRO A 184 0.78 9.49 16.99
CA PRO A 184 2.02 8.85 17.43
C PRO A 184 1.79 7.85 18.58
N GLU A 185 2.50 6.74 18.56
CA GLU A 185 2.47 5.66 19.55
C GLU A 185 1.10 4.92 19.65
N SER A 186 0.16 5.21 18.74
CA SER A 186 -1.09 4.45 18.66
C SER A 186 -0.88 3.07 18.03
N PRO A 187 -1.81 2.11 18.21
CA PRO A 187 -1.75 0.82 17.53
C PRO A 187 -1.67 0.93 16.00
N LEU A 188 -2.40 1.87 15.39
CA LEU A 188 -2.32 2.16 13.96
C LEU A 188 -0.94 2.66 13.55
N ASP A 189 -0.30 3.51 14.36
CA ASP A 189 1.06 4.00 14.10
C ASP A 189 2.09 2.87 14.20
N ALA A 190 1.97 2.01 15.20
CA ALA A 190 2.87 0.87 15.37
C ALA A 190 2.80 -0.10 14.16
N ASP A 191 1.59 -0.44 13.70
CA ASP A 191 1.40 -1.27 12.52
C ASP A 191 1.91 -0.58 11.25
N ALA A 192 1.65 0.72 11.08
CA ALA A 192 2.12 1.50 9.94
C ALA A 192 3.66 1.57 9.89
N GLN A 193 4.33 1.77 11.03
CA GLN A 193 5.79 1.74 11.11
C GLN A 193 6.37 0.38 10.74
N GLN A 194 5.73 -0.72 11.17
CA GLN A 194 6.17 -2.07 10.83
C GLN A 194 5.99 -2.38 9.33
N ARG A 195 4.93 -1.86 8.70
CA ARG A 195 4.63 -2.04 7.28
C ARG A 195 5.46 -1.15 6.36
N CYS A 196 5.74 0.07 6.77
CA CYS A 196 6.48 1.13 6.07
C CYS A 196 5.81 1.65 4.79
N THR A 197 5.17 0.80 4.01
CA THR A 197 4.52 1.14 2.73
C THR A 197 3.42 0.14 2.39
N SER A 198 2.53 0.50 1.49
CA SER A 198 1.65 -0.47 0.82
C SER A 198 2.46 -1.31 -0.18
N VAL A 199 2.08 -2.59 -0.35
CA VAL A 199 2.71 -3.50 -1.31
C VAL A 199 1.68 -3.92 -2.35
N TYR A 200 1.98 -3.65 -3.61
CA TYR A 200 1.08 -3.88 -4.73
C TYR A 200 1.45 -5.16 -5.47
N PHE A 201 0.49 -6.08 -5.59
CA PHE A 201 0.54 -7.26 -6.45
C PHE A 201 -0.49 -7.12 -7.57
N PRO A 202 -0.35 -7.85 -8.69
CA PRO A 202 -1.29 -7.73 -9.81
C PRO A 202 -2.76 -7.96 -9.44
N THR A 203 -3.04 -8.76 -8.41
CA THR A 203 -4.41 -9.16 -8.00
C THR A 203 -4.79 -8.69 -6.60
N ARG A 204 -3.87 -8.09 -5.84
CA ARG A 204 -4.08 -7.74 -4.44
C ARG A 204 -3.14 -6.62 -4.00
N VAL A 205 -3.65 -5.75 -3.15
CA VAL A 205 -2.84 -4.78 -2.40
C VAL A 205 -2.76 -5.23 -0.94
N VAL A 206 -1.56 -5.13 -0.35
CA VAL A 206 -1.35 -5.24 1.10
C VAL A 206 -1.14 -3.82 1.61
N PRO A 207 -2.17 -3.16 2.12
CA PRO A 207 -2.13 -1.74 2.41
C PRO A 207 -1.32 -1.44 3.69
N MET A 208 -0.67 -0.26 3.72
CA MET A 208 0.02 0.23 4.91
C MET A 208 -0.94 0.54 6.07
N LEU A 209 -2.14 1.03 5.75
CA LEU A 209 -3.20 1.37 6.69
C LEU A 209 -4.47 0.57 6.38
N PRO A 210 -5.35 0.30 7.38
CA PRO A 210 -6.64 -0.34 7.13
C PRO A 210 -7.47 0.41 6.08
N GLU A 211 -8.23 -0.32 5.25
CA GLU A 211 -9.02 0.26 4.14
C GLU A 211 -10.01 1.35 4.58
N LYS A 212 -10.51 1.30 5.81
CA LYS A 212 -11.35 2.37 6.38
C LYS A 212 -10.63 3.73 6.39
N LEU A 213 -9.30 3.71 6.49
CA LEU A 213 -8.45 4.89 6.38
C LEU A 213 -7.99 5.10 4.94
N SER A 214 -7.26 4.15 4.35
CA SER A 214 -6.60 4.33 3.05
C SER A 214 -7.58 4.60 1.92
N ASN A 215 -8.69 3.86 1.83
CA ASN A 215 -9.71 4.04 0.79
C ASN A 215 -10.89 4.92 1.27
N GLY A 216 -10.98 5.15 2.60
CA GLY A 216 -12.08 5.84 3.27
C GLY A 216 -11.73 7.26 3.71
N LEU A 217 -11.44 7.44 5.01
CA LEU A 217 -11.29 8.75 5.64
C LEU A 217 -10.09 9.56 5.11
N CYS A 218 -8.99 8.90 4.74
CA CYS A 218 -7.80 9.55 4.19
C CYS A 218 -7.87 9.72 2.66
N SER A 219 -8.63 8.88 1.95
CA SER A 219 -8.77 9.03 0.51
C SER A 219 -9.57 10.28 0.15
N LEU A 220 -9.00 11.17 -0.68
CA LEU A 220 -9.60 12.44 -1.09
C LEU A 220 -10.71 12.24 -2.14
N ASN A 221 -11.67 11.36 -1.80
CA ASN A 221 -12.80 11.00 -2.64
C ASN A 221 -13.63 12.23 -3.05
N PRO A 222 -14.18 12.25 -4.28
CA PRO A 222 -14.96 13.40 -4.75
C PRO A 222 -16.27 13.59 -4.00
N GLY A 223 -16.66 14.83 -3.80
CA GLY A 223 -17.96 15.20 -3.24
C GLY A 223 -18.11 15.04 -1.73
N VAL A 224 -17.07 14.59 -1.02
CA VAL A 224 -17.08 14.43 0.44
C VAL A 224 -16.00 15.26 1.12
N ASP A 225 -16.25 15.66 2.35
CA ASP A 225 -15.32 16.45 3.14
C ASP A 225 -14.15 15.57 3.60
N ARG A 226 -12.92 16.12 3.50
CA ARG A 226 -11.69 15.45 3.90
C ARG A 226 -10.74 16.40 4.60
N CYS A 227 -10.11 15.92 5.67
CA CYS A 227 -9.02 16.60 6.34
C CYS A 227 -7.76 16.49 5.47
N SER A 228 -7.08 17.61 5.25
CA SER A 228 -5.85 17.67 4.47
C SER A 228 -4.84 18.62 5.08
N LEU A 229 -3.55 18.37 4.77
CA LEU A 229 -2.48 19.35 4.92
C LEU A 229 -2.20 19.95 3.55
N VAL A 230 -2.34 21.26 3.43
CA VAL A 230 -2.20 21.99 2.17
C VAL A 230 -0.86 22.70 2.11
N CYS A 231 -0.18 22.56 0.98
CA CYS A 231 0.89 23.44 0.55
C CYS A 231 0.31 24.43 -0.48
N ASP A 232 0.27 25.71 -0.12
CA ASP A 232 -0.19 26.82 -0.95
C ASP A 232 1.03 27.58 -1.46
N MET A 233 1.24 27.60 -2.76
CA MET A 233 2.46 28.08 -3.39
C MET A 233 2.18 29.16 -4.43
N ILE A 234 3.07 30.12 -4.51
CA ILE A 234 3.19 31.05 -5.66
C ILE A 234 4.33 30.55 -6.53
N VAL A 235 4.03 30.28 -7.79
CA VAL A 235 4.98 29.79 -8.79
C VAL A 235 5.10 30.80 -9.92
N SER A 236 6.31 31.26 -10.22
CA SER A 236 6.59 32.21 -11.30
C SER A 236 6.38 31.56 -12.68
N GLU A 237 6.31 32.37 -13.74
CA GLU A 237 6.28 31.88 -15.13
C GLU A 237 7.49 30.98 -15.48
N LYS A 238 8.59 31.15 -14.76
CA LYS A 238 9.79 30.31 -14.94
C LYS A 238 9.72 28.97 -14.18
N GLY A 239 8.62 28.69 -13.48
CA GLY A 239 8.46 27.47 -12.68
C GLY A 239 9.28 27.47 -11.38
N GLU A 240 9.54 28.66 -10.81
CA GLU A 240 10.23 28.81 -9.52
C GLU A 240 9.21 29.12 -8.44
N VAL A 241 9.28 28.38 -7.32
CA VAL A 241 8.43 28.68 -6.14
C VAL A 241 9.00 29.91 -5.45
N THR A 242 8.24 31.00 -5.47
CA THR A 242 8.64 32.29 -4.91
C THR A 242 8.12 32.51 -3.50
N ALA A 243 6.99 31.90 -3.15
CA ALA A 243 6.43 31.89 -1.81
C ALA A 243 5.65 30.59 -1.57
N TYR A 244 5.58 30.17 -0.31
CA TYR A 244 4.76 29.04 0.08
C TYR A 244 4.34 29.11 1.55
N GLN A 245 3.24 28.43 1.88
CA GLN A 245 2.80 28.23 3.26
C GLN A 245 2.14 26.85 3.39
N PHE A 246 2.22 26.30 4.61
CA PHE A 246 1.53 25.05 4.97
C PHE A 246 0.47 25.35 6.00
N TYR A 247 -0.69 24.71 5.85
CA TYR A 247 -1.77 24.79 6.83
C TYR A 247 -2.71 23.59 6.74
N PRO A 248 -3.32 23.19 7.85
CA PRO A 248 -4.39 22.21 7.83
C PRO A 248 -5.65 22.81 7.17
N ALA A 249 -6.31 22.03 6.33
CA ALA A 249 -7.50 22.45 5.61
C ALA A 249 -8.60 21.39 5.64
N LEU A 250 -9.83 21.83 5.44
CA LEU A 250 -10.97 20.98 5.10
C LEU A 250 -11.26 21.19 3.61
N ILE A 251 -11.17 20.10 2.84
CA ILE A 251 -11.37 20.13 1.40
C ILE A 251 -12.55 19.27 0.98
N ARG A 252 -13.04 19.52 -0.25
CA ARG A 252 -13.99 18.63 -0.94
C ARG A 252 -13.55 18.54 -2.40
N SER A 253 -12.89 17.42 -2.76
CA SER A 253 -12.48 17.20 -4.15
C SER A 253 -13.68 17.27 -5.08
N LYS A 254 -13.54 17.96 -6.21
CA LYS A 254 -14.63 18.16 -7.18
C LYS A 254 -14.75 16.99 -8.14
N ALA A 255 -13.66 16.30 -8.44
CA ALA A 255 -13.64 15.21 -9.39
C ALA A 255 -12.51 14.22 -9.09
N ARG A 256 -12.76 12.95 -9.36
CA ARG A 256 -11.74 11.93 -9.54
C ARG A 256 -11.43 11.83 -11.03
N LEU A 257 -10.31 12.36 -11.43
CA LEU A 257 -9.80 12.26 -12.79
C LEU A 257 -8.80 11.11 -12.89
N THR A 258 -8.53 10.66 -14.13
CA THR A 258 -7.48 9.68 -14.38
C THR A 258 -6.43 10.26 -15.32
N TYR A 259 -5.21 9.73 -15.28
CA TYR A 259 -4.15 10.15 -16.20
C TYR A 259 -4.62 10.06 -17.65
N THR A 260 -5.34 8.99 -18.00
CA THR A 260 -5.88 8.78 -19.35
C THR A 260 -6.93 9.84 -19.70
N SER A 261 -7.90 10.11 -18.81
CA SER A 261 -8.96 11.10 -19.07
C SER A 261 -8.41 12.50 -19.24
N VAL A 262 -7.43 12.88 -18.41
CA VAL A 262 -6.75 14.18 -18.50
C VAL A 262 -5.93 14.30 -19.79
N TRP A 263 -5.14 13.27 -20.12
CA TRP A 263 -4.36 13.27 -21.35
C TRP A 263 -5.22 13.35 -22.60
N ASN A 264 -6.31 12.59 -22.66
CA ASN A 264 -7.27 12.64 -23.78
C ASN A 264 -7.91 14.03 -23.89
N ALA A 265 -8.33 14.64 -22.78
CA ALA A 265 -8.92 15.98 -22.78
C ALA A 265 -7.95 17.05 -23.29
N LEU A 266 -6.68 17.00 -22.90
CA LEU A 266 -5.63 17.91 -23.39
C LEU A 266 -5.34 17.71 -24.89
N ASN A 267 -5.67 16.57 -25.47
CA ASN A 267 -5.54 16.25 -26.89
C ASN A 267 -6.86 16.39 -27.67
N GLY A 268 -7.92 16.94 -27.06
CA GLY A 268 -9.19 17.28 -27.72
C GLY A 268 -10.34 16.28 -27.53
N ASP A 269 -10.09 15.11 -26.94
CA ASP A 269 -11.16 14.17 -26.56
C ASP A 269 -11.56 14.41 -25.10
N VAL A 270 -12.58 15.26 -24.92
CA VAL A 270 -13.02 15.75 -23.60
C VAL A 270 -14.14 14.94 -22.97
N GLN A 271 -14.67 13.92 -23.66
CA GLN A 271 -15.94 13.29 -23.27
C GLN A 271 -15.86 12.65 -21.88
N ASP A 272 -14.91 11.73 -21.65
CA ASP A 272 -14.74 11.05 -20.37
C ASP A 272 -14.36 12.03 -19.24
N PHE A 273 -13.50 12.99 -19.55
CA PHE A 273 -13.06 14.02 -18.61
C PHE A 273 -14.24 14.84 -18.06
N LEU A 274 -15.17 15.29 -18.93
CA LEU A 274 -16.36 16.04 -18.54
C LEU A 274 -17.35 15.19 -17.76
N VAL A 275 -17.53 13.92 -18.15
CA VAL A 275 -18.41 12.97 -17.42
C VAL A 275 -17.90 12.76 -15.99
N ARG A 276 -16.59 12.75 -15.78
CA ARG A 276 -15.98 12.67 -14.43
C ARG A 276 -16.08 13.98 -13.63
N GLY A 277 -16.59 15.04 -14.20
CA GLY A 277 -16.72 16.36 -13.54
C GLY A 277 -15.51 17.27 -13.71
N GLY A 278 -14.64 16.98 -14.66
CA GLY A 278 -13.44 17.79 -14.93
C GLY A 278 -13.76 19.17 -15.45
N ASN A 279 -12.96 20.18 -15.09
CA ASN A 279 -13.02 21.56 -15.55
C ASN A 279 -11.88 21.84 -16.54
N LEU A 280 -12.20 22.16 -17.78
CA LEU A 280 -11.22 22.40 -18.85
C LEU A 280 -10.31 23.60 -18.56
N THR A 281 -10.82 24.65 -17.92
CA THR A 281 -10.01 25.81 -17.56
C THR A 281 -8.95 25.42 -16.53
N ASP A 282 -9.35 24.72 -15.48
CA ASP A 282 -8.45 24.31 -14.40
C ASP A 282 -7.37 23.34 -14.90
N ILE A 283 -7.75 22.34 -15.72
CA ILE A 283 -6.77 21.41 -16.25
C ILE A 283 -5.78 22.04 -17.24
N ASN A 284 -6.22 23.01 -18.03
CA ASN A 284 -5.32 23.77 -18.90
C ASN A 284 -4.34 24.64 -18.10
N ASN A 285 -4.79 25.26 -17.00
CA ASN A 285 -3.92 25.98 -16.08
C ASN A 285 -2.88 25.05 -15.45
N LEU A 286 -3.30 23.90 -14.93
CA LEU A 286 -2.41 22.86 -14.37
C LEU A 286 -1.40 22.38 -15.42
N TYR A 287 -1.81 22.17 -16.66
CA TYR A 287 -0.92 21.75 -17.73
C TYR A 287 0.09 22.84 -18.14
N ALA A 288 -0.33 24.13 -18.15
CA ALA A 288 0.57 25.25 -18.38
C ALA A 288 1.63 25.36 -17.26
N LEU A 289 1.20 25.25 -16.01
CA LEU A 289 2.08 25.20 -14.85
C LEU A 289 3.03 24.00 -14.92
N PHE A 290 2.53 22.81 -15.23
CA PHE A 290 3.35 21.59 -15.40
C PHE A 290 4.49 21.82 -16.40
N LYS A 291 4.21 22.45 -17.55
CA LYS A 291 5.25 22.74 -18.56
C LYS A 291 6.33 23.69 -18.01
N ALA A 292 5.93 24.71 -17.23
CA ALA A 292 6.87 25.63 -16.60
C ALA A 292 7.76 24.91 -15.55
N LEU A 293 7.15 24.07 -14.72
CA LEU A 293 7.87 23.24 -13.73
C LEU A 293 8.83 22.24 -14.39
N LEU A 294 8.41 21.59 -15.48
CA LEU A 294 9.26 20.67 -16.25
C LEU A 294 10.49 21.36 -16.84
N GLN A 295 10.29 22.57 -17.40
CA GLN A 295 11.42 23.39 -17.89
C GLN A 295 12.35 23.80 -16.74
N ALA A 296 11.80 24.20 -15.59
CA ALA A 296 12.62 24.52 -14.41
C ALA A 296 13.41 23.31 -13.92
N ARG A 297 12.80 22.14 -13.92
CA ARG A 297 13.46 20.86 -13.60
C ARG A 297 14.64 20.59 -14.53
N GLY A 298 14.46 20.75 -15.84
CA GLY A 298 15.53 20.62 -16.83
C GLY A 298 16.68 21.62 -16.61
N ARG A 299 16.36 22.90 -16.30
CA ARG A 299 17.38 23.91 -15.99
C ARG A 299 18.22 23.57 -14.75
N ARG A 300 17.64 22.89 -13.77
CA ARG A 300 18.38 22.40 -12.57
C ARG A 300 19.25 21.17 -12.83
N GLY A 301 19.20 20.61 -14.03
CA GLY A 301 19.99 19.42 -14.39
C GLY A 301 19.42 18.11 -13.79
N ALA A 302 18.15 18.06 -13.48
CA ALA A 302 17.51 16.82 -13.04
C ALA A 302 17.54 15.79 -14.19
N ALA A 303 17.95 14.56 -13.87
CA ALA A 303 17.90 13.44 -14.80
C ALA A 303 16.46 12.91 -14.92
N ASP A 304 16.00 12.72 -16.14
CA ASP A 304 14.76 12.00 -16.43
C ASP A 304 15.11 10.57 -16.80
N PHE A 305 14.62 9.62 -15.98
CA PHE A 305 14.71 8.20 -16.30
C PHE A 305 13.38 7.78 -16.92
N THR A 306 13.41 7.34 -18.17
CA THR A 306 12.29 6.62 -18.77
C THR A 306 12.35 5.18 -18.29
N SER A 307 11.70 4.88 -17.18
CA SER A 307 11.38 3.51 -16.82
C SER A 307 10.05 3.13 -17.47
N ALA A 308 9.96 1.92 -18.04
CA ALA A 308 8.67 1.34 -18.36
C ALA A 308 7.98 1.00 -17.03
N GLU A 309 6.83 1.62 -16.77
CA GLU A 309 5.92 1.24 -15.70
C GLU A 309 5.12 -0.01 -16.10
#